data_22fd73f9b718799178a3f04297942e91
#
_entry.id   22fd73f9b718799178a3f04297942e91
#
_cell.length_a   1.000
_cell.length_b   1.000
_cell.length_c   1.000
_cell.angle_alpha   90.00
_cell.angle_beta   90.00
_cell.angle_gamma   90.00
#
_symmetry.space_group_name_H-M   'P 1'
#
loop_
_entity.id
_entity.type
_entity.pdbx_description
1 polymer ?
#
loop_
_entity_poly.entity_id
_entity_poly.type
_entity_poly.pdbx_seq_one_letter_code
_entity_poly.pdbx_strand_id
1 'polypeptide(L)'
;MEPGKRLPGKVAIVTGGASGIGEATGKIFASHGATVVLCDLQDELGTRVASEIVAAGGSAEYRHLDTRDEAEWAAIVEAVEGKYGRVDVLCNIAGIGSAVDPDSGKRARMELPGLTLDSWNQIMAVNAAGVFLGTKAVHAAMKRAGGGSIINISSICGIVGSFGNAAYNASKGAVRIFTKSAALQYAKDQIRVNSVHPGFVETPLAAPGLVGDPGKTRMDATPLGRYGKPSDIAFGCLYLASDETAWMTGSELVIDGGMTAN
;
A
#
# COMPACT_ATOMS: atom_id res chain seq x y z
N MET A 1 10.72 -6.75 -24.50
CA MET A 1 10.49 -5.67 -23.52
C MET A 1 10.96 -4.35 -24.14
N GLU A 2 10.13 -3.31 -24.13
CA GLU A 2 10.61 -1.98 -24.53
C GLU A 2 11.75 -1.58 -23.57
N PRO A 3 12.91 -1.09 -24.10
CA PRO A 3 14.00 -0.65 -23.26
C PRO A 3 13.52 0.42 -22.27
N GLY A 4 13.77 0.20 -20.98
CA GLY A 4 13.43 1.14 -19.89
C GLY A 4 12.05 0.99 -19.27
N LYS A 5 11.11 0.22 -19.82
CA LYS A 5 9.79 -0.03 -19.21
C LYS A 5 9.75 -1.38 -18.50
N ARG A 6 9.35 -1.40 -17.22
CA ARG A 6 9.31 -2.60 -16.36
C ARG A 6 7.91 -3.21 -16.24
N LEU A 7 6.85 -2.45 -16.58
CA LEU A 7 5.45 -2.86 -16.49
C LEU A 7 4.69 -2.67 -17.82
N PRO A 8 5.28 -2.99 -19.00
CA PRO A 8 4.64 -2.70 -20.29
C PRO A 8 3.32 -3.47 -20.41
N GLY A 9 2.21 -2.73 -20.59
CA GLY A 9 0.86 -3.29 -20.82
C GLY A 9 0.22 -3.94 -19.58
N LYS A 10 0.81 -3.88 -18.40
CA LYS A 10 0.20 -4.37 -17.15
C LYS A 10 -0.88 -3.42 -16.67
N VAL A 11 -1.92 -3.98 -16.04
CA VAL A 11 -3.00 -3.24 -15.39
C VAL A 11 -2.82 -3.34 -13.88
N ALA A 12 -2.68 -2.19 -13.22
CA ALA A 12 -2.38 -2.10 -11.79
C ALA A 12 -3.48 -1.36 -11.03
N ILE A 13 -3.99 -1.96 -9.96
CA ILE A 13 -4.86 -1.30 -8.97
C ILE A 13 -3.98 -0.86 -7.81
N VAL A 14 -4.07 0.42 -7.42
CA VAL A 14 -3.29 1.03 -6.34
C VAL A 14 -4.24 1.71 -5.36
N THR A 15 -4.38 1.16 -4.15
CA THR A 15 -5.19 1.78 -3.09
C THR A 15 -4.39 2.84 -2.33
N GLY A 16 -5.07 3.82 -1.74
CA GLY A 16 -4.39 4.98 -1.14
C GLY A 16 -3.75 5.88 -2.22
N GLY A 17 -4.30 5.85 -3.44
CA GLY A 17 -3.71 6.45 -4.64
C GLY A 17 -3.75 7.98 -4.70
N ALA A 18 -4.49 8.62 -3.79
CA ALA A 18 -4.66 10.08 -3.78
C ALA A 18 -3.47 10.85 -3.19
N SER A 19 -2.56 10.19 -2.45
CA SER A 19 -1.45 10.88 -1.80
C SER A 19 -0.27 9.94 -1.45
N GLY A 20 0.85 10.53 -1.04
CA GLY A 20 1.98 9.84 -0.43
C GLY A 20 2.54 8.68 -1.25
N ILE A 21 2.68 7.50 -0.61
CA ILE A 21 3.26 6.31 -1.26
C ILE A 21 2.38 5.84 -2.43
N GLY A 22 1.04 5.90 -2.29
CA GLY A 22 0.13 5.47 -3.35
C GLY A 22 0.21 6.35 -4.59
N GLU A 23 0.20 7.67 -4.43
CA GLU A 23 0.41 8.64 -5.50
C GLU A 23 1.75 8.40 -6.21
N ALA A 24 2.85 8.27 -5.45
CA ALA A 24 4.18 8.02 -6.01
C ALA A 24 4.24 6.67 -6.77
N THR A 25 3.59 5.62 -6.23
CA THR A 25 3.51 4.31 -6.86
C THR A 25 2.76 4.40 -8.19
N GLY A 26 1.60 5.08 -8.20
CA GLY A 26 0.82 5.27 -9.43
C GLY A 26 1.60 5.99 -10.51
N LYS A 27 2.27 7.10 -10.17
CA LYS A 27 3.12 7.87 -11.11
C LYS A 27 4.27 7.03 -11.66
N ILE A 28 4.98 6.30 -10.81
CA ILE A 28 6.10 5.44 -11.22
C ILE A 28 5.61 4.27 -12.07
N PHE A 29 4.52 3.59 -11.71
CA PHE A 29 3.99 2.48 -12.49
C PHE A 29 3.58 2.93 -13.90
N ALA A 30 2.86 4.05 -14.01
CA ALA A 30 2.46 4.60 -15.29
C ALA A 30 3.66 4.99 -16.17
N SER A 31 4.71 5.61 -15.60
CA SER A 31 5.93 5.95 -16.31
C SER A 31 6.69 4.71 -16.83
N HIS A 32 6.48 3.55 -16.19
CA HIS A 32 7.01 2.25 -16.59
C HIS A 32 6.05 1.43 -17.47
N GLY A 33 4.98 2.04 -17.99
CA GLY A 33 4.12 1.47 -19.02
C GLY A 33 2.91 0.69 -18.50
N ALA A 34 2.57 0.80 -17.22
CA ALA A 34 1.33 0.27 -16.70
C ALA A 34 0.14 1.20 -16.96
N THR A 35 -1.05 0.61 -17.12
CA THR A 35 -2.31 1.32 -16.91
C THR A 35 -2.64 1.25 -15.41
N VAL A 36 -2.83 2.40 -14.76
CA VAL A 36 -3.01 2.48 -13.31
C VAL A 36 -4.42 2.90 -12.96
N VAL A 37 -5.08 2.11 -12.13
CA VAL A 37 -6.36 2.44 -11.48
C VAL A 37 -6.06 2.85 -10.04
N LEU A 38 -6.12 4.17 -9.78
CA LEU A 38 -5.94 4.73 -8.45
C LEU A 38 -7.26 4.64 -7.69
N CYS A 39 -7.21 4.08 -6.48
CA CYS A 39 -8.38 3.94 -5.62
C CYS A 39 -8.16 4.65 -4.28
N ASP A 40 -9.12 5.47 -3.83
CA ASP A 40 -9.05 6.22 -2.57
C ASP A 40 -10.47 6.66 -2.14
N LEU A 41 -10.59 7.20 -0.93
CA LEU A 41 -11.78 7.92 -0.45
C LEU A 41 -11.77 9.40 -0.86
N GLN A 42 -10.62 9.94 -1.26
CA GLN A 42 -10.38 11.36 -1.52
C GLN A 42 -10.53 11.66 -3.02
N ASP A 43 -11.78 11.77 -3.49
CA ASP A 43 -12.12 11.84 -4.91
C ASP A 43 -11.41 12.96 -5.67
N GLU A 44 -11.39 14.16 -5.12
CA GLU A 44 -10.76 15.34 -5.75
C GLU A 44 -9.25 15.14 -5.92
N LEU A 45 -8.57 14.65 -4.86
CA LEU A 45 -7.13 14.44 -4.89
C LEU A 45 -6.77 13.26 -5.81
N GLY A 46 -7.52 12.16 -5.76
CA GLY A 46 -7.28 11.00 -6.60
C GLY A 46 -7.48 11.31 -8.09
N THR A 47 -8.54 12.07 -8.43
CA THR A 47 -8.81 12.54 -9.79
C THR A 47 -7.68 13.46 -10.28
N ARG A 48 -7.17 14.37 -9.44
CA ARG A 48 -6.02 15.22 -9.74
C ARG A 48 -4.79 14.38 -10.08
N VAL A 49 -4.45 13.40 -9.24
CA VAL A 49 -3.28 12.52 -9.47
C VAL A 49 -3.41 11.74 -10.78
N ALA A 50 -4.59 11.18 -11.07
CA ALA A 50 -4.84 10.51 -12.34
C ALA A 50 -4.65 11.46 -13.54
N SER A 51 -5.16 12.68 -13.44
CA SER A 51 -5.00 13.71 -14.49
C SER A 51 -3.53 14.11 -14.70
N GLU A 52 -2.76 14.24 -13.61
CA GLU A 52 -1.31 14.53 -13.70
C GLU A 52 -0.55 13.40 -14.41
N ILE A 53 -0.90 12.13 -14.14
CA ILE A 53 -0.30 10.97 -14.83
C ILE A 53 -0.61 11.01 -16.33
N VAL A 54 -1.87 11.28 -16.69
CA VAL A 54 -2.29 11.37 -18.11
C VAL A 54 -1.60 12.53 -18.80
N ALA A 55 -1.51 13.69 -18.16
CA ALA A 55 -0.80 14.85 -18.69
C ALA A 55 0.71 14.59 -18.91
N ALA A 56 1.31 13.71 -18.12
CA ALA A 56 2.69 13.26 -18.29
C ALA A 56 2.86 12.16 -19.35
N GLY A 57 1.79 11.78 -20.08
CA GLY A 57 1.80 10.76 -21.13
C GLY A 57 1.63 9.33 -20.62
N GLY A 58 1.28 9.13 -19.35
CA GLY A 58 0.94 7.84 -18.79
C GLY A 58 -0.54 7.46 -18.99
N SER A 59 -0.91 6.26 -18.52
CA SER A 59 -2.31 5.79 -18.52
C SER A 59 -2.78 5.61 -17.08
N ALA A 60 -3.79 6.37 -16.67
CA ALA A 60 -4.39 6.27 -15.34
C ALA A 60 -5.87 6.67 -15.33
N GLU A 61 -6.60 6.11 -14.37
CA GLU A 61 -7.92 6.58 -13.96
C GLU A 61 -8.03 6.55 -12.45
N TYR A 62 -8.99 7.30 -11.91
CA TYR A 62 -9.36 7.28 -10.51
C TYR A 62 -10.72 6.61 -10.31
N ARG A 63 -10.86 5.87 -9.20
CA ARG A 63 -12.13 5.30 -8.72
C ARG A 63 -12.25 5.45 -7.21
N HIS A 64 -13.43 5.85 -6.75
CA HIS A 64 -13.74 5.83 -5.33
C HIS A 64 -13.71 4.41 -4.79
N LEU A 65 -13.09 4.20 -3.62
CA LEU A 65 -13.07 2.92 -2.93
C LEU A 65 -12.88 3.10 -1.42
N ASP A 66 -13.85 2.66 -0.64
CA ASP A 66 -13.61 2.31 0.76
C ASP A 66 -13.07 0.88 0.82
N THR A 67 -11.80 0.74 1.17
CA THR A 67 -11.16 -0.58 1.24
C THR A 67 -11.78 -1.52 2.28
N ARG A 68 -12.65 -1.02 3.16
CA ARG A 68 -13.40 -1.80 4.13
C ARG A 68 -14.67 -2.43 3.54
N ASP A 69 -15.10 -1.98 2.37
CA ASP A 69 -16.34 -2.44 1.73
C ASP A 69 -16.06 -3.53 0.68
N GLU A 70 -16.57 -4.73 0.95
CA GLU A 70 -16.39 -5.89 0.06
C GLU A 70 -17.15 -5.75 -1.26
N ALA A 71 -18.31 -5.06 -1.26
CA ALA A 71 -19.09 -4.86 -2.48
C ALA A 71 -18.42 -3.83 -3.40
N GLU A 72 -17.84 -2.75 -2.83
CA GLU A 72 -17.05 -1.80 -3.61
C GLU A 72 -15.83 -2.46 -4.24
N TRP A 73 -15.11 -3.33 -3.52
CA TRP A 73 -14.03 -4.12 -4.10
C TRP A 73 -14.47 -4.97 -5.29
N ALA A 74 -15.62 -5.67 -5.16
CA ALA A 74 -16.15 -6.47 -6.26
C ALA A 74 -16.46 -5.61 -7.48
N ALA A 75 -17.11 -4.45 -7.30
CA ALA A 75 -17.41 -3.51 -8.37
C ALA A 75 -16.14 -2.93 -9.03
N ILE A 76 -15.11 -2.62 -8.26
CA ILE A 76 -13.82 -2.14 -8.81
C ILE A 76 -13.19 -3.20 -9.70
N VAL A 77 -13.08 -4.44 -9.22
CA VAL A 77 -12.42 -5.52 -9.98
C VAL A 77 -13.21 -5.84 -11.25
N GLU A 78 -14.53 -5.91 -11.17
CA GLU A 78 -15.41 -6.12 -12.34
C GLU A 78 -15.22 -5.01 -13.38
N ALA A 79 -15.23 -3.75 -12.95
CA ALA A 79 -15.07 -2.61 -13.85
C ALA A 79 -13.67 -2.57 -14.50
N VAL A 80 -12.61 -2.89 -13.76
CA VAL A 80 -11.23 -2.93 -14.28
C VAL A 80 -11.07 -4.09 -15.27
N GLU A 81 -11.52 -5.28 -14.91
CA GLU A 81 -11.44 -6.44 -15.78
C GLU A 81 -12.31 -6.25 -17.04
N GLY A 82 -13.53 -5.70 -16.90
CA GLY A 82 -14.41 -5.40 -18.03
C GLY A 82 -13.84 -4.38 -19.02
N LYS A 83 -13.09 -3.37 -18.51
CA LYS A 83 -12.50 -2.32 -19.33
C LYS A 83 -11.17 -2.71 -19.96
N TYR A 84 -10.30 -3.40 -19.22
CA TYR A 84 -8.93 -3.67 -19.62
C TYR A 84 -8.65 -5.15 -19.91
N GLY A 85 -9.62 -6.04 -19.64
CA GLY A 85 -9.53 -7.48 -19.88
C GLY A 85 -8.66 -8.24 -18.88
N ARG A 86 -8.05 -7.56 -17.90
CA ARG A 86 -7.10 -8.16 -16.96
C ARG A 86 -6.85 -7.32 -15.72
N VAL A 87 -6.34 -7.96 -14.66
CA VAL A 87 -5.71 -7.34 -13.50
C VAL A 87 -4.38 -8.06 -13.27
N ASP A 88 -3.26 -7.33 -13.33
CA ASP A 88 -1.91 -7.90 -13.18
C ASP A 88 -1.28 -7.60 -11.84
N VAL A 89 -1.56 -6.41 -11.29
CA VAL A 89 -0.92 -5.93 -10.08
C VAL A 89 -1.96 -5.34 -9.13
N LEU A 90 -1.84 -5.67 -7.85
CA LEU A 90 -2.53 -4.97 -6.77
C LEU A 90 -1.49 -4.43 -5.78
N CYS A 91 -1.55 -3.13 -5.50
CA CYS A 91 -0.82 -2.53 -4.39
C CYS A 91 -1.81 -2.10 -3.30
N ASN A 92 -1.87 -2.85 -2.20
CA ASN A 92 -2.61 -2.50 -1.00
C ASN A 92 -1.79 -1.50 -0.18
N ILE A 93 -2.00 -0.20 -0.42
CA ILE A 93 -1.24 0.90 0.22
C ILE A 93 -2.11 1.69 1.20
N ALA A 94 -3.43 1.75 0.98
CA ALA A 94 -4.35 2.46 1.86
C ALA A 94 -4.15 2.07 3.33
N GLY A 95 -4.14 3.07 4.20
CA GLY A 95 -3.95 2.83 5.63
C GLY A 95 -4.07 4.10 6.46
N ILE A 96 -4.31 3.92 7.75
CA ILE A 96 -4.39 4.99 8.74
C ILE A 96 -3.44 4.71 9.91
N GLY A 97 -2.81 5.78 10.46
CA GLY A 97 -1.91 5.68 11.62
C GLY A 97 -2.63 5.81 12.97
N SER A 98 -3.84 6.36 12.96
CA SER A 98 -4.69 6.57 14.13
C SER A 98 -6.15 6.59 13.72
N ALA A 99 -7.04 6.21 14.64
CA ALA A 99 -8.48 6.34 14.47
C ALA A 99 -8.91 7.80 14.53
N VAL A 100 -10.11 8.08 14.03
CA VAL A 100 -10.80 9.34 14.21
C VAL A 100 -11.61 9.24 15.51
N ASP A 101 -11.39 10.16 16.42
CA ASP A 101 -12.19 10.32 17.62
C ASP A 101 -13.60 10.78 17.22
N PRO A 102 -14.66 10.06 17.61
CA PRO A 102 -16.03 10.36 17.16
C PRO A 102 -16.56 11.70 17.70
N ASP A 103 -16.10 12.14 18.86
CA ASP A 103 -16.61 13.34 19.50
C ASP A 103 -15.93 14.60 18.98
N SER A 104 -14.62 14.53 18.74
CA SER A 104 -13.83 15.69 18.30
C SER A 104 -13.58 15.72 16.78
N GLY A 105 -13.83 14.63 16.05
CA GLY A 105 -13.49 14.48 14.64
C GLY A 105 -11.99 14.48 14.36
N LYS A 106 -11.13 14.48 15.39
CA LYS A 106 -9.69 14.55 15.26
C LYS A 106 -9.04 13.17 15.35
N ARG A 107 -7.95 12.97 14.62
CA ARG A 107 -7.11 11.80 14.78
C ARG A 107 -6.21 11.98 16.00
N ALA A 108 -6.40 11.14 17.03
CA ALA A 108 -5.58 11.15 18.22
C ALA A 108 -4.69 9.91 18.27
N ARG A 109 -3.43 10.13 18.66
CA ARG A 109 -2.53 9.04 19.04
C ARG A 109 -2.79 8.70 20.48
N MET A 110 -3.26 7.49 20.74
CA MET A 110 -3.56 7.03 22.10
C MET A 110 -2.47 6.06 22.55
N GLU A 111 -1.96 6.27 23.77
CA GLU A 111 -1.19 5.25 24.48
C GLU A 111 -2.09 4.06 24.80
N LEU A 112 -1.49 2.88 25.02
CA LEU A 112 -2.22 1.64 25.22
C LEU A 112 -3.34 1.72 26.30
N PRO A 113 -3.15 2.36 27.46
CA PRO A 113 -4.22 2.47 28.45
C PRO A 113 -5.44 3.29 28.00
N GLY A 114 -5.25 4.24 27.07
CA GLY A 114 -6.32 5.08 26.50
C GLY A 114 -6.89 4.57 25.17
N LEU A 115 -6.34 3.49 24.61
CA LEU A 115 -6.79 2.95 23.33
C LEU A 115 -8.14 2.25 23.50
N THR A 116 -9.19 2.80 22.89
CA THR A 116 -10.52 2.20 22.91
C THR A 116 -10.64 1.03 21.93
N LEU A 117 -11.57 0.11 22.18
CA LEU A 117 -11.87 -0.98 21.26
C LEU A 117 -12.36 -0.46 19.89
N ASP A 118 -13.11 0.65 19.89
CA ASP A 118 -13.55 1.28 18.64
C ASP A 118 -12.38 1.80 17.81
N SER A 119 -11.44 2.51 18.45
CA SER A 119 -10.21 2.96 17.78
C SER A 119 -9.36 1.80 17.24
N TRP A 120 -9.27 0.71 18.02
CA TRP A 120 -8.64 -0.53 17.57
C TRP A 120 -9.33 -1.09 16.32
N ASN A 121 -10.65 -1.22 16.37
CA ASN A 121 -11.44 -1.78 15.27
C ASN A 121 -11.36 -0.94 14.00
N GLN A 122 -11.39 0.39 14.10
CA GLN A 122 -11.21 1.28 12.95
C GLN A 122 -9.86 1.05 12.26
N ILE A 123 -8.77 0.95 13.02
CA ILE A 123 -7.44 0.73 12.46
C ILE A 123 -7.32 -0.66 11.84
N MET A 124 -7.83 -1.68 12.49
CA MET A 124 -7.81 -3.06 11.97
C MET A 124 -8.67 -3.18 10.71
N ALA A 125 -9.82 -2.52 10.65
CA ALA A 125 -10.71 -2.55 9.49
C ALA A 125 -10.05 -1.99 8.24
N VAL A 126 -9.37 -0.85 8.36
CA VAL A 126 -8.67 -0.25 7.20
C VAL A 126 -7.38 -1.01 6.88
N ASN A 127 -6.49 -1.15 7.87
CA ASN A 127 -5.12 -1.59 7.63
C ASN A 127 -4.97 -3.10 7.41
N ALA A 128 -5.84 -3.93 8.00
CA ALA A 128 -5.76 -5.38 7.91
C ALA A 128 -6.90 -5.97 7.09
N ALA A 129 -8.17 -5.67 7.43
CA ALA A 129 -9.30 -6.20 6.68
C ALA A 129 -9.35 -5.66 5.26
N GLY A 130 -9.03 -4.38 5.03
CA GLY A 130 -8.95 -3.80 3.67
C GLY A 130 -7.91 -4.50 2.79
N VAL A 131 -6.75 -4.85 3.36
CA VAL A 131 -5.71 -5.63 2.64
C VAL A 131 -6.20 -7.05 2.32
N PHE A 132 -6.89 -7.70 3.26
CA PHE A 132 -7.50 -9.00 3.03
C PHE A 132 -8.56 -8.93 1.92
N LEU A 133 -9.47 -7.96 1.96
CA LEU A 133 -10.54 -7.80 0.98
C LEU A 133 -9.98 -7.56 -0.42
N GLY A 134 -9.02 -6.66 -0.57
CA GLY A 134 -8.36 -6.41 -1.85
C GLY A 134 -7.65 -7.63 -2.42
N THR A 135 -6.88 -8.34 -1.56
CA THR A 135 -6.20 -9.57 -1.95
C THR A 135 -7.19 -10.65 -2.39
N LYS A 136 -8.31 -10.80 -1.69
CA LYS A 136 -9.40 -11.73 -2.03
C LYS A 136 -10.07 -11.35 -3.36
N ALA A 137 -10.40 -10.07 -3.54
CA ALA A 137 -11.17 -9.59 -4.68
C ALA A 137 -10.45 -9.82 -6.03
N VAL A 138 -9.14 -9.58 -6.09
CA VAL A 138 -8.39 -9.69 -7.36
C VAL A 138 -8.04 -11.12 -7.76
N HIS A 139 -8.17 -12.11 -6.87
CA HIS A 139 -7.71 -13.48 -7.09
C HIS A 139 -8.23 -14.08 -8.40
N ALA A 140 -9.55 -14.05 -8.62
CA ALA A 140 -10.16 -14.67 -9.79
C ALA A 140 -9.75 -13.99 -11.10
N ALA A 141 -9.67 -12.65 -11.12
CA ALA A 141 -9.23 -11.88 -12.27
C ALA A 141 -7.75 -12.13 -12.61
N MET A 142 -6.88 -12.13 -11.61
CA MET A 142 -5.46 -12.45 -11.79
C MET A 142 -5.26 -13.89 -12.28
N LYS A 143 -6.01 -14.84 -11.74
CA LYS A 143 -5.96 -16.24 -12.19
C LYS A 143 -6.37 -16.36 -13.67
N ARG A 144 -7.41 -15.66 -14.13
CA ARG A 144 -7.81 -15.61 -15.54
C ARG A 144 -6.74 -14.96 -16.42
N ALA A 145 -6.03 -13.96 -15.90
CA ALA A 145 -4.91 -13.31 -16.58
C ALA A 145 -3.64 -14.19 -16.67
N GLY A 146 -3.62 -15.36 -16.01
CA GLY A 146 -2.50 -16.29 -16.00
C GLY A 146 -1.48 -16.04 -14.88
N GLY A 147 -1.82 -15.21 -13.90
CA GLY A 147 -0.99 -14.87 -12.75
C GLY A 147 -1.05 -13.39 -12.39
N GLY A 148 -0.27 -12.98 -11.40
CA GLY A 148 -0.24 -11.59 -10.96
C GLY A 148 0.75 -11.32 -9.83
N SER A 149 0.83 -10.06 -9.40
CA SER A 149 1.63 -9.63 -8.26
C SER A 149 0.81 -8.78 -7.29
N ILE A 150 0.73 -9.21 -6.04
CA ILE A 150 0.08 -8.49 -4.94
C ILE A 150 1.17 -7.96 -4.01
N ILE A 151 1.16 -6.66 -3.76
CA ILE A 151 2.09 -5.96 -2.90
C ILE A 151 1.31 -5.34 -1.73
N ASN A 152 1.59 -5.80 -0.52
CA ASN A 152 0.94 -5.33 0.69
C ASN A 152 1.88 -4.41 1.47
N ILE A 153 1.46 -3.16 1.73
CA ILE A 153 2.26 -2.25 2.54
C ILE A 153 2.02 -2.52 4.03
N SER A 154 3.00 -3.17 4.66
CA SER A 154 3.10 -3.30 6.10
C SER A 154 3.81 -2.06 6.70
N SER A 155 4.80 -2.24 7.55
CA SER A 155 5.65 -1.23 8.18
C SER A 155 6.77 -1.92 8.95
N ILE A 156 7.83 -1.21 9.30
CA ILE A 156 8.75 -1.63 10.36
C ILE A 156 8.01 -1.91 11.67
N CYS A 157 6.91 -1.20 11.94
CA CYS A 157 6.03 -1.45 13.10
C CYS A 157 5.31 -2.82 13.05
N GLY A 158 5.37 -3.54 11.96
CA GLY A 158 4.94 -4.94 11.85
C GLY A 158 6.07 -5.94 12.09
N ILE A 159 7.30 -5.46 12.26
CA ILE A 159 8.51 -6.28 12.50
C ILE A 159 8.99 -6.09 13.94
N VAL A 160 9.10 -4.83 14.38
CA VAL A 160 9.57 -4.45 15.71
C VAL A 160 8.51 -3.66 16.46
N GLY A 161 8.53 -3.74 17.79
CA GLY A 161 7.68 -2.91 18.65
C GLY A 161 8.06 -1.43 18.54
N SER A 162 7.09 -0.55 18.69
CA SER A 162 7.30 0.89 18.74
C SER A 162 6.45 1.52 19.82
N PHE A 163 6.86 2.68 20.34
CA PHE A 163 6.06 3.51 21.24
C PHE A 163 4.87 4.20 20.53
N GLY A 164 4.50 3.70 19.35
CA GLY A 164 3.39 4.20 18.57
C GLY A 164 2.05 3.63 19.03
N ASN A 165 1.04 3.79 18.18
CA ASN A 165 -0.27 3.21 18.40
C ASN A 165 -0.22 1.68 18.32
N ALA A 166 -0.57 0.99 19.43
CA ALA A 166 -0.51 -0.48 19.50
C ALA A 166 -1.43 -1.16 18.46
N ALA A 167 -2.60 -0.59 18.15
CA ALA A 167 -3.47 -1.09 17.11
C ALA A 167 -2.83 -0.99 15.70
N TYR A 168 -2.08 0.08 15.44
CA TYR A 168 -1.32 0.21 14.20
C TYR A 168 -0.26 -0.89 14.08
N ASN A 169 0.55 -1.08 15.14
CA ASN A 169 1.58 -2.13 15.17
C ASN A 169 0.95 -3.50 14.93
N ALA A 170 -0.14 -3.82 15.64
CA ALA A 170 -0.87 -5.08 15.49
C ALA A 170 -1.40 -5.24 14.06
N SER A 171 -2.00 -4.19 13.47
CA SER A 171 -2.53 -4.25 12.10
C SER A 171 -1.42 -4.52 11.06
N LYS A 172 -0.23 -3.90 11.23
CA LYS A 172 0.90 -4.11 10.32
C LYS A 172 1.58 -5.47 10.52
N GLY A 173 1.58 -6.00 11.75
CA GLY A 173 1.94 -7.39 12.04
C GLY A 173 0.97 -8.39 11.39
N ALA A 174 -0.33 -8.12 11.43
CA ALA A 174 -1.35 -8.92 10.76
C ALA A 174 -1.12 -8.96 9.24
N VAL A 175 -0.88 -7.82 8.58
CA VAL A 175 -0.55 -7.74 7.14
C VAL A 175 0.69 -8.56 6.80
N ARG A 176 1.73 -8.48 7.64
CA ARG A 176 2.98 -9.25 7.47
C ARG A 176 2.73 -10.74 7.37
N ILE A 177 2.02 -11.33 8.34
CA ILE A 177 1.76 -12.78 8.37
C ILE A 177 0.68 -13.17 7.37
N PHE A 178 -0.36 -12.37 7.19
CA PHE A 178 -1.36 -12.59 6.16
C PHE A 178 -0.75 -12.72 4.76
N THR A 179 0.22 -11.86 4.43
CA THR A 179 0.95 -11.89 3.15
C THR A 179 1.59 -13.26 2.90
N LYS A 180 2.24 -13.84 3.90
CA LYS A 180 2.85 -15.19 3.78
C LYS A 180 1.80 -16.29 3.57
N SER A 181 0.68 -16.20 4.28
CA SER A 181 -0.43 -17.15 4.12
C SER A 181 -1.05 -17.06 2.72
N ALA A 182 -1.33 -15.85 2.24
CA ALA A 182 -1.86 -15.62 0.90
C ALA A 182 -0.88 -16.08 -0.19
N ALA A 183 0.41 -15.86 -0.02
CA ALA A 183 1.46 -16.31 -0.94
C ALA A 183 1.43 -17.84 -1.14
N LEU A 184 1.30 -18.60 -0.06
CA LEU A 184 1.22 -20.06 -0.11
C LEU A 184 -0.07 -20.53 -0.80
N GLN A 185 -1.20 -19.87 -0.54
CA GLN A 185 -2.49 -20.26 -1.09
C GLN A 185 -2.60 -19.95 -2.59
N TYR A 186 -1.98 -18.85 -3.06
CA TYR A 186 -2.12 -18.36 -4.44
C TYR A 186 -1.00 -18.81 -5.37
N ALA A 187 0.04 -19.44 -4.85
CA ALA A 187 1.22 -19.85 -5.63
C ALA A 187 0.89 -20.74 -6.84
N LYS A 188 -0.07 -21.66 -6.69
CA LYS A 188 -0.49 -22.57 -7.79
C LYS A 188 -1.17 -21.83 -8.93
N ASP A 189 -1.75 -20.65 -8.66
CA ASP A 189 -2.38 -19.79 -9.65
C ASP A 189 -1.39 -18.76 -10.25
N GLN A 190 -0.07 -18.94 -10.00
CA GLN A 190 1.00 -18.04 -10.44
C GLN A 190 0.83 -16.59 -9.93
N ILE A 191 0.18 -16.41 -8.79
CA ILE A 191 0.01 -15.11 -8.15
C ILE A 191 1.02 -15.00 -7.01
N ARG A 192 1.92 -14.03 -7.11
CA ARG A 192 2.92 -13.72 -6.09
C ARG A 192 2.32 -12.72 -5.09
N VAL A 193 2.59 -12.91 -3.82
CA VAL A 193 2.14 -12.00 -2.76
C VAL A 193 3.33 -11.68 -1.86
N ASN A 194 3.72 -10.40 -1.80
CA ASN A 194 4.88 -9.94 -1.02
C ASN A 194 4.51 -8.71 -0.17
N SER A 195 5.23 -8.47 0.89
CA SER A 195 5.05 -7.27 1.73
C SER A 195 6.24 -6.32 1.63
N VAL A 196 5.94 -5.02 1.68
CA VAL A 196 6.93 -3.95 1.84
C VAL A 196 6.79 -3.40 3.24
N HIS A 197 7.93 -3.12 3.88
CA HIS A 197 8.01 -2.63 5.26
C HIS A 197 8.75 -1.29 5.29
N PRO A 198 8.03 -0.16 5.06
CA PRO A 198 8.63 1.16 5.12
C PRO A 198 9.05 1.54 6.53
N GLY A 199 10.16 2.29 6.63
CA GLY A 199 10.52 3.08 7.81
C GLY A 199 9.71 4.37 7.88
N PHE A 200 10.33 5.45 8.36
CA PHE A 200 9.71 6.78 8.39
C PHE A 200 9.82 7.45 7.03
N VAL A 201 8.67 7.69 6.39
CA VAL A 201 8.53 8.24 5.04
C VAL A 201 7.77 9.56 5.10
N GLU A 202 8.22 10.58 4.35
CA GLU A 202 7.59 11.89 4.23
C GLU A 202 6.24 11.78 3.50
N THR A 203 5.18 11.54 4.26
CA THR A 203 3.81 11.39 3.77
C THR A 203 2.84 12.17 4.65
N PRO A 204 1.64 12.53 4.16
CA PRO A 204 0.60 13.15 5.00
C PRO A 204 0.28 12.32 6.26
N LEU A 205 0.31 10.99 6.16
CA LEU A 205 0.09 10.09 7.29
C LEU A 205 1.16 10.23 8.38
N ALA A 206 2.42 10.37 7.99
CA ALA A 206 3.55 10.40 8.91
C ALA A 206 3.91 11.82 9.39
N ALA A 207 3.54 12.86 8.63
CA ALA A 207 3.94 14.25 8.85
C ALA A 207 3.80 14.73 10.31
N PRO A 208 2.71 14.43 11.06
CA PRO A 208 2.60 14.86 12.45
C PRO A 208 3.68 14.28 13.37
N GLY A 209 4.27 13.17 12.98
CA GLY A 209 5.30 12.49 13.75
C GLY A 209 6.73 12.78 13.29
N LEU A 210 6.92 13.55 12.23
CA LEU A 210 8.24 13.85 11.65
C LEU A 210 8.80 15.21 12.09
N VAL A 211 8.09 15.92 12.96
CA VAL A 211 8.46 17.26 13.45
C VAL A 211 8.73 17.26 14.95
N GLY A 212 9.48 18.25 15.43
CA GLY A 212 9.83 18.41 16.86
C GLY A 212 10.71 17.28 17.39
N ASP A 213 10.69 17.09 18.72
CA ASP A 213 11.51 16.06 19.41
C ASP A 213 11.22 14.63 18.93
N PRO A 214 9.94 14.22 18.69
CA PRO A 214 9.66 12.91 18.13
C PRO A 214 10.27 12.71 16.73
N GLY A 215 10.28 13.75 15.91
CA GLY A 215 10.90 13.74 14.59
C GLY A 215 12.42 13.56 14.71
N LYS A 216 13.06 14.36 15.57
CA LYS A 216 14.50 14.23 15.80
C LYS A 216 14.90 12.82 16.26
N THR A 217 14.19 12.26 17.22
CA THR A 217 14.44 10.88 17.71
C THR A 217 14.35 9.85 16.58
N ARG A 218 13.38 9.99 15.68
CA ARG A 218 13.24 9.09 14.53
C ARG A 218 14.32 9.27 13.48
N MET A 219 14.73 10.51 13.26
CA MET A 219 15.84 10.84 12.37
C MET A 219 17.15 10.22 12.88
N ASP A 220 17.43 10.42 14.17
CA ASP A 220 18.63 9.90 14.84
C ASP A 220 18.65 8.36 14.84
N ALA A 221 17.48 7.71 14.90
CA ALA A 221 17.33 6.27 14.81
C ALA A 221 17.40 5.71 13.38
N THR A 222 17.52 6.56 12.36
CA THR A 222 17.61 6.14 10.95
C THR A 222 19.07 6.24 10.48
N PRO A 223 19.80 5.12 10.29
CA PRO A 223 21.23 5.14 9.95
C PRO A 223 21.60 5.95 8.70
N LEU A 224 20.74 5.99 7.68
CA LEU A 224 20.96 6.81 6.48
C LEU A 224 20.79 8.32 6.73
N GLY A 225 20.39 8.76 7.93
CA GLY A 225 20.34 10.17 8.34
C GLY A 225 19.30 11.02 7.60
N ARG A 226 18.30 10.39 6.98
CA ARG A 226 17.17 11.06 6.32
C ARG A 226 15.90 10.25 6.43
N TYR A 227 14.75 10.91 6.31
CA TYR A 227 13.49 10.23 6.06
C TYR A 227 13.45 9.66 4.64
N GLY A 228 12.70 8.57 4.46
CA GLY A 228 12.39 8.07 3.14
C GLY A 228 11.43 9.02 2.41
N LYS A 229 11.58 9.11 1.10
CA LYS A 229 10.58 9.75 0.22
C LYS A 229 9.55 8.72 -0.22
N PRO A 230 8.33 9.12 -0.57
CA PRO A 230 7.33 8.22 -1.16
C PRO A 230 7.89 7.40 -2.35
N SER A 231 8.76 8.00 -3.17
CA SER A 231 9.42 7.32 -4.27
C SER A 231 10.37 6.20 -3.85
N ASP A 232 11.02 6.30 -2.67
CA ASP A 232 11.89 5.22 -2.19
C ASP A 232 11.07 3.92 -2.01
N ILE A 233 9.83 4.03 -1.53
CA ILE A 233 8.94 2.88 -1.36
C ILE A 233 8.33 2.45 -2.70
N ALA A 234 7.91 3.41 -3.53
CA ALA A 234 7.30 3.14 -4.82
C ALA A 234 8.22 2.37 -5.78
N PHE A 235 9.54 2.60 -5.74
CA PHE A 235 10.51 1.79 -6.48
C PHE A 235 10.59 0.34 -5.96
N GLY A 236 10.42 0.12 -4.65
CA GLY A 236 10.27 -1.23 -4.10
C GLY A 236 9.00 -1.92 -4.60
N CYS A 237 7.88 -1.19 -4.67
CA CYS A 237 6.64 -1.68 -5.26
C CYS A 237 6.82 -2.00 -6.75
N LEU A 238 7.50 -1.15 -7.52
CA LEU A 238 7.82 -1.39 -8.93
C LEU A 238 8.64 -2.67 -9.12
N TYR A 239 9.66 -2.88 -8.29
CA TYR A 239 10.47 -4.10 -8.32
C TYR A 239 9.60 -5.34 -8.11
N LEU A 240 8.76 -5.36 -7.07
CA LEU A 240 7.87 -6.49 -6.77
C LEU A 240 6.77 -6.70 -7.81
N ALA A 241 6.30 -5.64 -8.49
CA ALA A 241 5.30 -5.71 -9.54
C ALA A 241 5.87 -6.24 -10.86
N SER A 242 7.16 -6.08 -11.08
CA SER A 242 7.84 -6.46 -12.33
C SER A 242 8.10 -7.96 -12.42
N ASP A 243 8.40 -8.44 -13.64
CA ASP A 243 8.75 -9.84 -13.89
C ASP A 243 10.17 -10.19 -13.42
N GLU A 244 10.97 -9.18 -12.98
CA GLU A 244 12.27 -9.39 -12.36
C GLU A 244 12.17 -10.20 -11.06
N THR A 245 11.01 -10.19 -10.42
CA THR A 245 10.72 -10.91 -9.18
C THR A 245 9.86 -12.17 -9.38
N ALA A 246 9.88 -12.78 -10.56
CA ALA A 246 9.07 -13.95 -10.89
C ALA A 246 9.24 -15.13 -9.91
N TRP A 247 10.38 -15.22 -9.22
CA TRP A 247 10.69 -16.26 -8.22
C TRP A 247 10.54 -15.77 -6.76
N MET A 248 9.82 -14.68 -6.53
CA MET A 248 9.71 -14.05 -5.22
C MET A 248 8.25 -13.98 -4.75
N THR A 249 7.89 -14.81 -3.77
CA THR A 249 6.58 -14.79 -3.10
C THR A 249 6.74 -15.06 -1.60
N GLY A 250 5.86 -14.48 -0.76
CA GLY A 250 5.92 -14.57 0.69
C GLY A 250 7.07 -13.80 1.34
N SER A 251 7.78 -12.99 0.56
CA SER A 251 8.97 -12.23 1.00
C SER A 251 8.59 -10.91 1.66
N GLU A 252 9.52 -10.43 2.50
CA GLU A 252 9.45 -9.15 3.17
C GLU A 252 10.54 -8.24 2.60
N LEU A 253 10.15 -7.11 2.01
CA LEU A 253 11.07 -6.09 1.51
C LEU A 253 11.10 -4.90 2.48
N VAL A 254 12.13 -4.83 3.30
CA VAL A 254 12.33 -3.73 4.25
C VAL A 254 12.99 -2.56 3.55
N ILE A 255 12.41 -1.35 3.66
CA ILE A 255 12.91 -0.10 3.09
C ILE A 255 12.79 0.99 4.16
N ASP A 256 13.78 1.07 5.04
CA ASP A 256 13.68 1.84 6.28
C ASP A 256 14.91 2.70 6.62
N GLY A 257 15.85 2.80 5.70
CA GLY A 257 17.11 3.51 5.92
C GLY A 257 18.05 2.85 6.92
N GLY A 258 17.88 1.54 7.17
CA GLY A 258 18.69 0.73 8.08
C GLY A 258 18.17 0.69 9.52
N MET A 259 17.00 1.25 9.80
CA MET A 259 16.47 1.40 11.16
C MET A 259 16.28 0.06 11.89
N THR A 260 15.92 -1.01 11.18
CA THR A 260 15.69 -2.34 11.76
C THR A 260 16.83 -3.34 11.52
N ALA A 261 17.99 -2.86 11.07
CA ALA A 261 19.15 -3.71 10.86
C ALA A 261 19.96 -4.01 12.14
N ASN A 262 19.55 -3.43 13.28
CA ASN A 262 20.17 -3.60 14.61
C ASN A 262 19.51 -4.73 15.39
#